data_574257f6754fcec07851ee8b6a6bdf70
#
_entry.id   574257f6754fcec07851ee8b6a6bdf70
#
_cell.length_a   1.000
_cell.length_b   1.000
_cell.length_c   1.000
_cell.angle_alpha   90.00
_cell.angle_beta   90.00
_cell.angle_gamma   90.00
#
_symmetry.space_group_name_H-M   'P 1'
#
loop_
_entity.id
_entity.type
_entity.pdbx_description
1 polymer ?
#
loop_
_entity_poly.entity_id
_entity_poly.type
_entity_poly.pdbx_seq_one_letter_code
_entity_poly.pdbx_strand_id
1 'polypeptide(L)'
;FLTEQIVLTGQYKSSILYAAYGEEELNWARDMLTSIGASSLIGRKYRELSQGEKQTVLIARSLMDQPDLIIFDEASSGLDLFAREKLLRQIHHIKQLDHAPTMIYVTHHAEEITTDMTHVLLLKHGQVVEQGPKEKILTPHVLSQFYEAPVSLIDLGDERLFVKPEIAHWKENE
;
A
#
# COMPACT_ATOMS: atom_id res chain seq x y z
N PHE A 1 -22.09 7.60 9.23
CA PHE A 1 -21.24 6.77 10.08
C PHE A 1 -19.96 7.51 10.42
N LEU A 2 -19.46 7.33 11.65
CA LEU A 2 -18.14 7.76 12.07
C LEU A 2 -17.08 6.79 11.53
N THR A 3 -15.84 7.25 11.47
CA THR A 3 -14.70 6.48 10.96
C THR A 3 -14.52 5.14 11.69
N GLU A 4 -14.53 5.17 13.02
CA GLU A 4 -14.38 3.96 13.86
C GLU A 4 -15.53 2.97 13.66
N GLN A 5 -16.73 3.43 13.32
CA GLN A 5 -17.86 2.56 13.00
C GLN A 5 -17.61 1.81 11.68
N ILE A 6 -17.02 2.48 10.67
CA ILE A 6 -16.64 1.83 9.40
C ILE A 6 -15.53 0.80 9.64
N VAL A 7 -14.52 1.16 10.43
CA VAL A 7 -13.42 0.24 10.76
C VAL A 7 -13.95 -1.00 11.47
N LEU A 8 -14.84 -0.84 12.43
CA LEU A 8 -15.46 -1.95 13.17
C LEU A 8 -16.22 -2.95 12.28
N THR A 9 -16.74 -2.52 11.13
CA THR A 9 -17.39 -3.46 10.18
C THR A 9 -16.45 -4.56 9.68
N GLY A 10 -15.14 -4.35 9.74
CA GLY A 10 -14.14 -5.36 9.39
C GLY A 10 -14.19 -6.58 10.29
N GLN A 11 -14.36 -6.40 11.59
CA GLN A 11 -14.51 -7.49 12.57
C GLN A 11 -15.71 -8.38 12.28
N TYR A 12 -16.80 -7.82 11.75
CA TYR A 12 -18.03 -8.55 11.45
C TYR A 12 -18.12 -9.04 10.00
N LYS A 13 -17.08 -8.84 9.19
CA LYS A 13 -17.05 -9.19 7.75
C LYS A 13 -18.28 -8.67 6.99
N SER A 14 -18.81 -7.53 7.40
CA SER A 14 -20.02 -6.92 6.88
C SER A 14 -19.74 -5.49 6.39
N SER A 15 -20.50 -5.05 5.38
CA SER A 15 -20.47 -3.65 4.94
C SER A 15 -21.32 -2.72 5.79
N ILE A 16 -22.15 -3.27 6.67
CA ILE A 16 -23.08 -2.52 7.53
C ILE A 16 -23.05 -3.11 8.94
N LEU A 17 -23.03 -2.24 9.96
CA LEU A 17 -23.19 -2.65 11.35
C LEU A 17 -24.67 -2.96 11.63
N TYR A 18 -25.04 -4.22 11.59
CA TYR A 18 -26.36 -4.70 11.98
C TYR A 18 -26.43 -5.11 13.47
N ALA A 19 -25.30 -5.45 14.06
CA ALA A 19 -25.22 -5.85 15.45
C ALA A 19 -25.17 -4.63 16.38
N ALA A 20 -25.73 -4.75 17.56
CA ALA A 20 -25.46 -3.80 18.65
C ALA A 20 -23.99 -3.92 19.04
N TYR A 21 -23.30 -2.82 19.13
CA TYR A 21 -21.90 -2.71 19.59
C TYR A 21 -21.83 -1.72 20.73
N GLY A 22 -20.90 -1.96 21.65
CA GLY A 22 -20.64 -1.09 22.79
C GLY A 22 -19.38 -0.23 22.60
N GLU A 23 -19.02 0.48 23.65
CA GLU A 23 -17.79 1.29 23.67
C GLU A 23 -16.53 0.43 23.59
N GLU A 24 -16.54 -0.79 24.06
CA GLU A 24 -15.40 -1.69 23.99
C GLU A 24 -15.02 -1.99 22.56
N GLU A 25 -15.97 -2.38 21.71
CA GLU A 25 -15.75 -2.67 20.31
C GLU A 25 -15.33 -1.42 19.52
N LEU A 26 -15.90 -0.25 19.86
CA LEU A 26 -15.45 1.02 19.26
C LEU A 26 -14.02 1.36 19.65
N ASN A 27 -13.58 1.02 20.87
CA ASN A 27 -12.20 1.23 21.28
C ASN A 27 -11.23 0.34 20.47
N TRP A 28 -11.57 -0.92 20.16
CA TRP A 28 -10.73 -1.74 19.27
C TRP A 28 -10.53 -1.09 17.89
N ALA A 29 -11.58 -0.50 17.32
CA ALA A 29 -11.47 0.22 16.05
C ALA A 29 -10.63 1.50 16.17
N ARG A 30 -10.71 2.22 17.29
CA ARG A 30 -9.88 3.41 17.59
C ARG A 30 -8.41 3.01 17.79
N ASP A 31 -8.14 1.91 18.49
CA ASP A 31 -6.81 1.38 18.70
C ASP A 31 -6.18 0.95 17.38
N MET A 32 -6.95 0.29 16.49
CA MET A 32 -6.49 -0.06 15.15
C MET A 32 -6.13 1.19 14.33
N LEU A 33 -6.97 2.24 14.34
CA LEU A 33 -6.65 3.50 13.67
C LEU A 33 -5.37 4.13 14.24
N THR A 34 -5.19 4.06 15.54
CA THR A 34 -4.01 4.61 16.22
C THR A 34 -2.75 3.84 15.85
N SER A 35 -2.80 2.52 15.84
CA SER A 35 -1.66 1.65 15.53
C SER A 35 -1.11 1.84 14.12
N ILE A 36 -1.96 2.21 13.15
CA ILE A 36 -1.53 2.53 11.78
C ILE A 36 -1.27 4.03 11.55
N GLY A 37 -1.16 4.83 12.63
CA GLY A 37 -0.86 6.27 12.53
C GLY A 37 -2.01 7.13 12.03
N ALA A 38 -3.27 6.72 12.23
CA ALA A 38 -4.47 7.37 11.73
C ALA A 38 -5.41 7.91 12.82
N SER A 39 -4.90 8.14 14.03
CA SER A 39 -5.69 8.64 15.19
C SER A 39 -6.45 9.94 14.89
N SER A 40 -5.94 10.81 14.01
CA SER A 40 -6.59 12.06 13.60
C SER A 40 -7.92 11.85 12.86
N LEU A 41 -8.24 10.64 12.45
CA LEU A 41 -9.49 10.29 11.76
C LEU A 41 -10.59 9.86 12.73
N ILE A 42 -10.27 9.57 14.00
CA ILE A 42 -11.23 9.14 15.03
C ILE A 42 -12.28 10.24 15.25
N GLY A 43 -13.54 9.86 15.30
CA GLY A 43 -14.68 10.76 15.51
C GLY A 43 -15.11 11.56 14.27
N ARG A 44 -14.38 11.46 13.15
CA ARG A 44 -14.76 12.15 11.90
C ARG A 44 -15.80 11.33 11.13
N LYS A 45 -16.65 12.02 10.39
CA LYS A 45 -17.63 11.37 9.51
C LYS A 45 -16.96 10.86 8.24
N TYR A 46 -17.12 9.58 7.93
CA TYR A 46 -16.51 8.95 6.78
C TYR A 46 -16.80 9.67 5.45
N ARG A 47 -18.02 10.18 5.27
CA ARG A 47 -18.41 10.92 4.05
C ARG A 47 -17.62 12.21 3.81
N GLU A 48 -17.05 12.79 4.88
CA GLU A 48 -16.33 14.07 4.87
C GLU A 48 -14.81 13.88 4.67
N LEU A 49 -14.35 12.62 4.60
CA LEU A 49 -12.96 12.27 4.40
C LEU A 49 -12.53 12.47 2.94
N SER A 50 -11.28 12.88 2.75
CA SER A 50 -10.62 12.83 1.45
C SER A 50 -10.46 11.39 0.95
N GLN A 51 -10.11 11.22 -0.32
CA GLN A 51 -9.90 9.89 -0.90
C GLN A 51 -8.79 9.11 -0.16
N GLY A 52 -7.66 9.75 0.13
CA GLY A 52 -6.57 9.12 0.88
C GLY A 52 -6.96 8.76 2.31
N GLU A 53 -7.73 9.62 3.00
CA GLU A 53 -8.25 9.30 4.33
C GLU A 53 -9.24 8.14 4.30
N LYS A 54 -10.09 8.04 3.28
CA LYS A 54 -10.98 6.90 3.07
C LYS A 54 -10.19 5.61 2.85
N GLN A 55 -9.14 5.67 2.04
CA GLN A 55 -8.23 4.52 1.84
C GLN A 55 -7.62 4.06 3.17
N THR A 56 -7.14 4.99 4.00
CA THR A 56 -6.65 4.71 5.36
C THR A 56 -7.68 3.95 6.20
N VAL A 57 -8.93 4.40 6.17
CA VAL A 57 -10.03 3.75 6.93
C VAL A 57 -10.29 2.34 6.42
N LEU A 58 -10.25 2.12 5.10
CA LEU A 58 -10.42 0.78 4.52
C LEU A 58 -9.27 -0.17 4.88
N ILE A 59 -8.04 0.35 4.97
CA ILE A 59 -6.89 -0.41 5.46
C ILE A 59 -7.10 -0.81 6.93
N ALA A 60 -7.43 0.13 7.81
CA ALA A 60 -7.72 -0.17 9.20
C ALA A 60 -8.84 -1.22 9.33
N ARG A 61 -9.89 -1.08 8.52
CA ARG A 61 -11.00 -2.01 8.47
C ARG A 61 -10.57 -3.43 8.09
N SER A 62 -9.69 -3.57 7.09
CA SER A 62 -9.22 -4.90 6.65
C SER A 62 -8.29 -5.58 7.64
N LEU A 63 -7.69 -4.82 8.57
CA LEU A 63 -6.83 -5.34 9.63
C LEU A 63 -7.60 -5.80 10.88
N MET A 64 -8.87 -5.39 11.05
CA MET A 64 -9.67 -5.73 12.24
C MET A 64 -9.87 -7.24 12.46
N ASP A 65 -9.88 -8.03 11.39
CA ASP A 65 -10.01 -9.50 11.45
C ASP A 65 -8.65 -10.21 11.56
N GLN A 66 -7.56 -9.48 11.82
CA GLN A 66 -6.19 -9.99 11.93
C GLN A 66 -5.81 -10.95 10.79
N PRO A 67 -5.86 -10.52 9.54
CA PRO A 67 -5.62 -11.40 8.39
C PRO A 67 -4.16 -11.87 8.36
N ASP A 68 -3.90 -13.11 7.90
CA ASP A 68 -2.55 -13.62 7.63
C ASP A 68 -1.92 -12.97 6.39
N LEU A 69 -2.75 -12.49 5.45
CA LEU A 69 -2.33 -11.89 4.19
C LEU A 69 -3.21 -10.67 3.88
N ILE A 70 -2.56 -9.58 3.47
CA ILE A 70 -3.23 -8.41 2.91
C ILE A 70 -2.63 -8.06 1.55
N ILE A 71 -3.49 -7.73 0.58
CA ILE A 71 -3.07 -7.33 -0.76
C ILE A 71 -3.48 -5.88 -0.99
N PHE A 72 -2.50 -5.03 -1.28
CA PHE A 72 -2.69 -3.65 -1.71
C PHE A 72 -2.60 -3.61 -3.23
N ASP A 73 -3.73 -3.64 -3.90
CA ASP A 73 -3.81 -3.63 -5.37
C ASP A 73 -3.98 -2.19 -5.86
N GLU A 74 -2.89 -1.62 -6.41
CA GLU A 74 -2.80 -0.22 -6.85
C GLU A 74 -3.37 0.79 -5.84
N ALA A 75 -3.10 0.56 -4.55
CA ALA A 75 -3.72 1.31 -3.45
C ALA A 75 -3.37 2.82 -3.45
N SER A 76 -2.31 3.22 -4.16
CA SER A 76 -1.89 4.62 -4.35
C SER A 76 -2.55 5.31 -5.55
N SER A 77 -3.30 4.56 -6.38
CA SER A 77 -3.90 5.11 -7.60
C SER A 77 -4.86 6.25 -7.29
N GLY A 78 -4.68 7.38 -8.00
CA GLY A 78 -5.49 8.58 -7.79
C GLY A 78 -5.19 9.37 -6.52
N LEU A 79 -4.19 9.00 -5.73
CA LEU A 79 -3.72 9.75 -4.58
C LEU A 79 -2.75 10.87 -5.03
N ASP A 80 -2.84 12.01 -4.36
CA ASP A 80 -1.80 13.04 -4.46
C ASP A 80 -0.49 12.59 -3.79
N LEU A 81 0.58 13.36 -4.00
CA LEU A 81 1.91 13.05 -3.49
C LEU A 81 1.91 12.78 -1.98
N PHE A 82 1.28 13.64 -1.19
CA PHE A 82 1.29 13.52 0.27
C PHE A 82 0.43 12.37 0.78
N ALA A 83 -0.71 12.11 0.13
CA ALA A 83 -1.58 10.98 0.46
C ALA A 83 -0.87 9.64 0.14
N ARG A 84 -0.10 9.57 -0.96
CA ARG A 84 0.74 8.42 -1.31
C ARG A 84 1.81 8.18 -0.25
N GLU A 85 2.57 9.20 0.14
CA GLU A 85 3.60 9.07 1.18
C GLU A 85 2.99 8.63 2.53
N LYS A 86 1.79 9.13 2.85
CA LYS A 86 1.07 8.71 4.06
C LYS A 86 0.69 7.23 3.99
N LEU A 87 0.23 6.73 2.84
CA LEU A 87 -0.06 5.32 2.62
C LEU A 87 1.18 4.44 2.84
N LEU A 88 2.32 4.82 2.26
CA LEU A 88 3.59 4.08 2.43
C LEU A 88 4.03 4.04 3.91
N ARG A 89 3.86 5.14 4.65
CA ARG A 89 4.10 5.15 6.11
C ARG A 89 3.14 4.22 6.86
N GLN A 90 1.90 4.09 6.44
CA GLN A 90 0.95 3.16 7.05
C GLN A 90 1.39 1.70 6.86
N ILE A 91 1.94 1.34 5.69
CA ILE A 91 2.53 0.02 5.44
C ILE A 91 3.67 -0.24 6.43
N HIS A 92 4.51 0.76 6.70
CA HIS A 92 5.54 0.67 7.73
C HIS A 92 4.94 0.40 9.13
N HIS A 93 3.89 1.13 9.53
CA HIS A 93 3.23 0.90 10.82
C HIS A 93 2.59 -0.49 10.91
N ILE A 94 1.96 -0.98 9.83
CA ILE A 94 1.36 -2.32 9.79
C ILE A 94 2.42 -3.40 10.03
N LYS A 95 3.62 -3.24 9.47
CA LYS A 95 4.75 -4.16 9.70
C LYS A 95 5.18 -4.23 11.18
N GLN A 96 4.91 -3.19 11.96
CA GLN A 96 5.27 -3.11 13.39
C GLN A 96 4.18 -3.69 14.32
N LEU A 97 3.04 -4.14 13.78
CA LEU A 97 2.00 -4.77 14.59
C LEU A 97 2.48 -6.12 15.15
N ASP A 98 2.03 -6.48 16.35
CA ASP A 98 2.35 -7.77 16.98
C ASP A 98 1.94 -8.97 16.11
N HIS A 99 0.84 -8.82 15.36
CA HIS A 99 0.33 -9.78 14.39
C HIS A 99 0.32 -9.15 12.99
N ALA A 100 1.52 -8.75 12.50
CA ALA A 100 1.65 -8.17 11.17
C ALA A 100 1.33 -9.22 10.09
N PRO A 101 0.42 -8.92 9.16
CA PRO A 101 0.13 -9.82 8.03
C PRO A 101 1.30 -9.89 7.05
N THR A 102 1.37 -10.95 6.27
CA THR A 102 2.13 -10.92 5.03
C THR A 102 1.51 -9.89 4.10
N MET A 103 2.31 -9.01 3.51
CA MET A 103 1.82 -7.94 2.65
C MET A 103 2.27 -8.16 1.20
N ILE A 104 1.33 -8.06 0.26
CA ILE A 104 1.61 -7.96 -1.17
C ILE A 104 1.19 -6.56 -1.61
N TYR A 105 2.14 -5.81 -2.17
CA TYR A 105 1.89 -4.46 -2.69
C TYR A 105 2.04 -4.48 -4.22
N VAL A 106 0.93 -4.31 -4.93
CA VAL A 106 0.90 -4.26 -6.39
C VAL A 106 0.95 -2.81 -6.83
N THR A 107 1.95 -2.47 -7.62
CA THR A 107 2.13 -1.11 -8.16
C THR A 107 2.84 -1.15 -9.50
N HIS A 108 2.66 -0.12 -10.30
CA HIS A 108 3.44 0.17 -11.50
C HIS A 108 4.45 1.31 -11.27
N HIS A 109 4.61 1.76 -10.03
CA HIS A 109 5.49 2.83 -9.60
C HIS A 109 6.69 2.29 -8.79
N ALA A 110 7.87 2.22 -9.40
CA ALA A 110 9.06 1.70 -8.72
C ALA A 110 9.46 2.55 -7.50
N GLU A 111 9.17 3.85 -7.52
CA GLU A 111 9.43 4.78 -6.41
C GLU A 111 8.57 4.51 -5.15
N GLU A 112 7.57 3.65 -5.24
CA GLU A 112 6.77 3.21 -4.09
C GLU A 112 7.40 2.02 -3.35
N ILE A 113 8.43 1.40 -3.92
CA ILE A 113 9.14 0.30 -3.27
C ILE A 113 10.05 0.87 -2.18
N THR A 114 9.64 0.67 -0.94
CA THR A 114 10.34 1.19 0.26
C THR A 114 11.26 0.14 0.90
N THR A 115 11.95 0.52 1.97
CA THR A 115 12.77 -0.37 2.81
C THR A 115 11.97 -1.51 3.44
N ASP A 116 10.65 -1.34 3.60
CA ASP A 116 9.77 -2.34 4.20
C ASP A 116 9.49 -3.53 3.29
N MET A 117 9.69 -3.36 1.99
CA MET A 117 9.50 -4.40 0.97
C MET A 117 10.81 -5.15 0.75
N THR A 118 10.78 -6.46 0.90
CA THR A 118 11.98 -7.32 0.85
C THR A 118 12.16 -8.03 -0.48
N HIS A 119 11.06 -8.32 -1.16
CA HIS A 119 11.05 -9.07 -2.42
C HIS A 119 10.26 -8.34 -3.49
N VAL A 120 10.64 -8.55 -4.73
CA VAL A 120 9.97 -8.03 -5.92
C VAL A 120 9.63 -9.19 -6.84
N LEU A 121 8.44 -9.12 -7.44
CA LEU A 121 7.99 -9.99 -8.51
C LEU A 121 7.61 -9.09 -9.70
N LEU A 122 8.23 -9.33 -10.85
CA LEU A 122 7.94 -8.64 -12.10
C LEU A 122 6.96 -9.47 -12.93
N LEU A 123 5.78 -8.90 -13.17
CA LEU A 123 4.70 -9.56 -13.92
C LEU A 123 4.49 -8.85 -15.26
N LYS A 124 4.52 -9.60 -16.37
CA LYS A 124 4.27 -9.07 -17.70
C LYS A 124 3.45 -10.07 -18.51
N HIS A 125 2.39 -9.61 -19.17
CA HIS A 125 1.48 -10.45 -19.98
C HIS A 125 0.96 -11.69 -19.23
N GLY A 126 0.69 -11.55 -17.93
CA GLY A 126 0.18 -12.64 -17.08
C GLY A 126 1.26 -13.69 -16.69
N GLN A 127 2.53 -13.42 -16.97
CA GLN A 127 3.64 -14.32 -16.65
C GLN A 127 4.63 -13.65 -15.71
N VAL A 128 5.21 -14.45 -14.80
CA VAL A 128 6.32 -13.99 -13.95
C VAL A 128 7.58 -13.95 -14.83
N VAL A 129 8.13 -12.74 -14.97
CA VAL A 129 9.37 -12.52 -15.73
C VAL A 129 10.58 -12.77 -14.85
N GLU A 130 10.54 -12.21 -13.63
CA GLU A 130 11.62 -12.35 -12.65
C GLU A 130 11.05 -12.19 -11.24
N GLN A 131 11.67 -12.81 -10.23
CA GLN A 131 11.29 -12.66 -8.83
C GLN A 131 12.47 -12.91 -7.90
N GLY A 132 12.45 -12.24 -6.74
CA GLY A 132 13.49 -12.47 -5.73
C GLY A 132 13.68 -11.27 -4.79
N PRO A 133 14.78 -11.28 -4.01
CA PRO A 133 15.14 -10.14 -3.17
C PRO A 133 15.25 -8.85 -4.00
N LYS A 134 14.72 -7.74 -3.47
CA LYS A 134 14.58 -6.48 -4.23
C LYS A 134 15.91 -5.98 -4.80
N GLU A 135 17.00 -6.12 -4.07
CA GLU A 135 18.34 -5.69 -4.50
C GLU A 135 18.92 -6.49 -5.69
N LYS A 136 18.38 -7.69 -5.94
CA LYS A 136 18.76 -8.50 -7.12
C LYS A 136 17.88 -8.18 -8.33
N ILE A 137 16.63 -7.80 -8.09
CA ILE A 137 15.64 -7.53 -9.13
C ILE A 137 15.68 -6.07 -9.60
N LEU A 138 15.83 -5.13 -8.67
CA LEU A 138 15.86 -3.69 -8.98
C LEU A 138 17.25 -3.27 -9.47
N THR A 139 17.66 -3.82 -10.62
CA THR A 139 18.91 -3.47 -11.29
C THR A 139 18.63 -2.92 -12.70
N PRO A 140 19.49 -2.05 -13.26
CA PRO A 140 19.31 -1.54 -14.62
C PRO A 140 19.21 -2.68 -15.65
N HIS A 141 19.97 -3.76 -15.45
CA HIS A 141 19.98 -4.91 -16.37
C HIS A 141 18.61 -5.62 -16.37
N VAL A 142 18.11 -6.05 -15.22
CA VAL A 142 16.84 -6.78 -15.10
C VAL A 142 15.66 -5.90 -15.56
N LEU A 143 15.65 -4.64 -15.14
CA LEU A 143 14.56 -3.73 -15.52
C LEU A 143 14.60 -3.35 -17.00
N SER A 144 15.78 -3.23 -17.63
CA SER A 144 15.87 -3.02 -19.08
C SER A 144 15.33 -4.21 -19.87
N GLN A 145 15.53 -5.44 -19.38
CA GLN A 145 14.92 -6.62 -20.00
C GLN A 145 13.40 -6.64 -19.81
N PHE A 146 12.92 -6.31 -18.60
CA PHE A 146 11.49 -6.27 -18.28
C PHE A 146 10.75 -5.23 -19.14
N TYR A 147 11.29 -4.01 -19.24
CA TYR A 147 10.69 -2.92 -20.04
C TYR A 147 10.97 -3.04 -21.55
N GLU A 148 11.85 -3.97 -21.97
CA GLU A 148 12.30 -4.12 -23.37
C GLU A 148 12.92 -2.83 -23.93
N ALA A 149 13.45 -2.00 -23.04
CA ALA A 149 14.05 -0.72 -23.36
C ALA A 149 15.13 -0.37 -22.32
N PRO A 150 16.21 0.31 -22.73
CA PRO A 150 17.24 0.72 -21.79
C PRO A 150 16.67 1.64 -20.71
N VAL A 151 16.96 1.33 -19.45
CA VAL A 151 16.63 2.17 -18.30
C VAL A 151 17.84 2.37 -17.41
N SER A 152 17.90 3.52 -16.74
CA SER A 152 18.79 3.79 -15.63
C SER A 152 18.00 3.91 -14.33
N LEU A 153 18.69 3.75 -13.19
CA LEU A 153 18.11 3.91 -11.87
C LEU A 153 18.67 5.16 -11.23
N ILE A 154 17.77 5.98 -10.70
CA ILE A 154 18.13 7.18 -9.91
C ILE A 154 17.79 6.87 -8.47
N ASP A 155 18.77 6.93 -7.58
CA ASP A 155 18.57 6.81 -6.14
C ASP A 155 17.88 8.08 -5.61
N LEU A 156 16.73 7.90 -4.97
CA LEU A 156 15.96 8.97 -4.35
C LEU A 156 16.26 9.11 -2.85
N GLY A 157 17.14 8.27 -2.29
CA GLY A 157 17.35 8.12 -0.86
C GLY A 157 16.36 7.11 -0.24
N ASP A 158 16.64 6.72 1.01
CA ASP A 158 15.81 5.76 1.78
C ASP A 158 15.53 4.45 1.02
N GLU A 159 16.50 3.96 0.25
CA GLU A 159 16.42 2.78 -0.63
C GLU A 159 15.31 2.86 -1.70
N ARG A 160 14.82 4.05 -1.99
CA ARG A 160 13.82 4.28 -3.05
C ARG A 160 14.52 4.60 -4.36
N LEU A 161 13.97 4.09 -5.44
CA LEU A 161 14.53 4.21 -6.77
C LEU A 161 13.50 4.79 -7.74
N PHE A 162 13.98 5.66 -8.64
CA PHE A 162 13.21 6.07 -9.81
C PHE A 162 13.77 5.37 -11.04
N VAL A 163 12.91 4.73 -11.81
CA VAL A 163 13.27 4.10 -13.08
C VAL A 163 13.17 5.12 -14.20
N LYS A 164 14.32 5.54 -14.73
CA LYS A 164 14.41 6.52 -15.80
C LYS A 164 14.61 5.84 -17.14
N PRO A 165 13.68 5.98 -18.12
CA PRO A 165 13.90 5.53 -19.49
C PRO A 165 15.03 6.29 -20.18
N GLU A 166 15.88 5.58 -20.92
CA GLU A 166 16.94 6.17 -21.77
C GLU A 166 16.36 6.52 -23.16
N ILE A 167 15.62 7.62 -23.24
CA ILE A 167 14.84 8.03 -24.42
C ILE A 167 15.69 8.19 -25.69
N ALA A 168 16.99 8.53 -25.56
CA ALA A 168 17.89 8.66 -26.71
C ALA A 168 18.03 7.38 -27.55
N HIS A 169 17.61 6.25 -27.02
CA HIS A 169 17.62 4.94 -27.71
C HIS A 169 16.21 4.50 -28.20
N TRP A 170 15.19 5.30 -27.96
CA TRP A 170 13.87 5.01 -28.52
C TRP A 170 13.95 5.24 -30.03
N LYS A 171 13.95 4.15 -30.79
CA LYS A 171 13.64 4.23 -32.20
C LYS A 171 12.14 4.50 -32.28
N GLU A 172 11.75 5.63 -32.85
CA GLU A 172 10.40 5.84 -33.32
C GLU A 172 10.12 4.73 -34.36
N ASN A 173 9.45 3.69 -33.92
CA ASN A 173 8.87 2.73 -34.85
C ASN A 173 7.65 3.43 -35.44
N GLU A 174 7.82 4.04 -36.60
CA GLU A 174 6.75 4.47 -37.50
C GLU A 174 5.85 3.30 -37.90
#